data_db2e9f87631a31f9d361bc32fc96d2cf
#
_entry.id   db2e9f87631a31f9d361bc32fc96d2cf
#
_cell.length_a   1.000
_cell.length_b   1.000
_cell.length_c   1.000
_cell.angle_alpha   90.00
_cell.angle_beta   90.00
_cell.angle_gamma   90.00
#
_symmetry.space_group_name_H-M   'P 1'
#
loop_
_entity.id
_entity.type
_entity.pdbx_description
1 polymer ?
#
loop_
_entity_poly.entity_id
_entity_poly.type
_entity_poly.pdbx_seq_one_letter_code
_entity_poly.pdbx_strand_id
1 'polypeptide(L)'
;MYQCRSRVRATGPSSPRRAPAGWIWSGTLDVVTHTHVAGSIHADATSRAPGWLPLPDDVNALLPRLWSQGVSKDADGVLTVAGVSVTELAEQCGTPVYVVDEDDLRARARTFAEAFAGWEVYYAAKSFLCTAVARWVAEEGLGLDVCTGGELAVAQRAGVNLSRVGLHGNNKSLDELRQGLTAGVGRIIVDSFDEIERLSALAAELEVRARVMVRVTTGVEAHTHEYIATAHEDQKFGFSIAGGQAARALQACADAEWLDLRGIHSHIGSQIFEPDGFEVAARRTLRLHAEHARATGVELPELDLGGGFGIAYTSADSPADPFVLARALRRIVEAECAGLEVAVPHLSIEPGRAISGPSAFALYRVGTVKQVLLDGGASRTYVAVDGGMSDNIRTALYAAEYSATLADRRSDAPPALSRVVGKHCEGGDILVRDEFLPADVRPGDLIAVPASGAYSRSMASNYNHVPRPPVVAVRDGEVATLIRRETVEDLLALDCG
;
A
#
# COMPACT_ATOMS: atom_id res chain seq x y z
N MET A 1 -15.67 -12.05 40.21
CA MET A 1 -15.81 -13.33 40.91
C MET A 1 -16.56 -14.30 40.01
N TYR A 2 -15.87 -15.15 39.29
CA TYR A 2 -16.40 -16.42 38.80
C TYR A 2 -15.19 -17.32 38.50
N GLN A 3 -14.97 -18.25 39.44
CA GLN A 3 -14.03 -19.37 39.25
C GLN A 3 -14.71 -20.43 38.42
N CYS A 4 -14.08 -20.93 37.38
CA CYS A 4 -14.45 -22.21 36.78
C CYS A 4 -13.23 -23.11 36.76
N ARG A 5 -13.15 -24.03 37.75
CA ARG A 5 -12.22 -25.15 37.75
C ARG A 5 -12.93 -26.35 37.13
N SER A 6 -12.40 -26.92 36.05
CA SER A 6 -12.74 -28.27 35.61
C SER A 6 -11.49 -29.15 35.67
N ARG A 7 -11.57 -30.18 36.52
CA ARG A 7 -10.59 -31.29 36.63
C ARG A 7 -10.86 -32.28 35.51
N VAL A 8 -9.84 -32.60 34.71
CA VAL A 8 -9.86 -33.79 33.84
C VAL A 8 -9.10 -34.93 34.55
N ARG A 9 -9.77 -36.07 34.72
CA ARG A 9 -9.18 -37.33 35.26
C ARG A 9 -8.41 -38.03 34.15
N ALA A 10 -7.19 -38.45 34.45
CA ALA A 10 -6.41 -39.36 33.65
C ALA A 10 -6.90 -40.82 33.86
N THR A 11 -7.08 -41.53 32.75
CA THR A 11 -7.22 -42.98 32.73
C THR A 11 -6.02 -43.59 32.00
N GLY A 12 -5.46 -44.64 32.58
CA GLY A 12 -4.19 -45.23 32.20
C GLY A 12 -4.20 -46.11 30.94
N PRO A 13 -3.09 -46.79 30.61
CA PRO A 13 -2.76 -47.22 29.26
C PRO A 13 -3.29 -48.59 28.88
N SER A 14 -3.76 -48.72 27.64
CA SER A 14 -4.04 -50.01 27.00
C SER A 14 -2.97 -50.37 25.96
N SER A 15 -2.53 -51.60 26.03
CA SER A 15 -1.46 -52.25 25.26
C SER A 15 -1.64 -52.24 23.73
N PRO A 16 -0.54 -52.37 22.94
CA PRO A 16 -0.60 -52.33 21.48
C PRO A 16 -0.96 -53.66 20.86
N ARG A 17 -1.93 -53.64 19.96
CA ARG A 17 -2.20 -54.75 19.02
C ARG A 17 -1.30 -54.61 17.78
N ARG A 18 -0.65 -55.73 17.40
CA ARG A 18 0.17 -55.90 16.21
C ARG A 18 -0.66 -55.70 14.94
N ALA A 19 -0.14 -54.94 13.98
CA ALA A 19 -0.64 -54.85 12.61
C ALA A 19 0.07 -55.86 11.69
N PRO A 20 -0.58 -56.34 10.63
CA PRO A 20 -0.01 -57.30 9.69
C PRO A 20 0.92 -56.60 8.66
N ALA A 21 1.93 -57.36 8.26
CA ALA A 21 2.95 -56.95 7.30
C ALA A 21 2.39 -56.86 5.86
N GLY A 22 2.92 -55.90 5.11
CA GLY A 22 2.97 -55.94 3.65
C GLY A 22 2.21 -54.88 2.91
N TRP A 23 2.86 -53.71 2.71
CA TRP A 23 2.78 -52.92 1.48
C TRP A 23 4.09 -52.13 1.35
N ILE A 24 4.94 -52.54 0.39
CA ILE A 24 6.14 -51.80 -0.01
C ILE A 24 5.65 -50.72 -0.95
N TRP A 25 5.66 -49.49 -0.51
CA TRP A 25 5.59 -48.30 -1.39
C TRP A 25 7.01 -47.88 -1.76
N SER A 26 7.44 -48.20 -2.98
CA SER A 26 8.58 -47.55 -3.62
C SER A 26 8.08 -46.25 -4.29
N GLY A 27 7.87 -45.24 -3.53
CA GLY A 27 7.68 -43.87 -3.98
C GLY A 27 8.81 -43.04 -3.40
N THR A 28 9.66 -42.49 -4.21
CA THR A 28 10.55 -41.38 -3.86
C THR A 28 9.65 -40.26 -3.34
N LEU A 29 9.63 -40.07 -2.02
CA LEU A 29 9.09 -38.87 -1.39
C LEU A 29 10.01 -37.73 -1.81
N ASP A 30 9.60 -36.96 -2.82
CA ASP A 30 10.06 -35.59 -2.94
C ASP A 30 9.62 -34.86 -1.68
N VAL A 31 10.54 -34.78 -0.72
CA VAL A 31 10.40 -33.93 0.45
C VAL A 31 10.46 -32.51 -0.08
N VAL A 32 9.32 -31.95 -0.47
CA VAL A 32 9.19 -30.50 -0.62
C VAL A 32 9.37 -29.93 0.79
N THR A 33 10.60 -29.58 1.11
CA THR A 33 10.91 -28.80 2.30
C THR A 33 10.31 -27.41 2.09
N HIS A 34 9.11 -27.18 2.58
CA HIS A 34 8.57 -25.83 2.72
C HIS A 34 9.45 -25.07 3.71
N THR A 35 10.50 -24.45 3.21
CA THR A 35 11.25 -23.49 3.98
C THR A 35 10.32 -22.33 4.27
N HIS A 36 10.19 -21.93 5.55
CA HIS A 36 9.45 -20.73 5.92
C HIS A 36 9.93 -19.54 5.06
N VAL A 37 9.03 -18.67 4.63
CA VAL A 37 9.34 -17.53 3.75
C VAL A 37 10.53 -16.71 4.29
N ALA A 38 10.64 -16.55 5.61
CA ALA A 38 11.81 -15.92 6.27
C ALA A 38 13.13 -16.67 6.00
N GLY A 39 13.08 -18.00 5.84
CA GLY A 39 14.26 -18.81 5.50
C GLY A 39 14.63 -18.70 4.01
N SER A 40 13.66 -18.52 3.12
CA SER A 40 13.92 -18.36 1.68
C SER A 40 14.56 -17.00 1.35
N ILE A 41 14.31 -15.96 2.14
CA ILE A 41 14.97 -14.64 2.01
C ILE A 41 16.49 -14.76 2.16
N HIS A 42 16.96 -15.72 2.94
CA HIS A 42 18.39 -16.00 3.13
C HIS A 42 18.94 -17.05 2.17
N ALA A 43 18.09 -17.86 1.54
CA ALA A 43 18.51 -18.97 0.67
C ALA A 43 19.08 -18.52 -0.69
N ASP A 44 18.69 -17.33 -1.16
CA ASP A 44 19.30 -16.70 -2.34
C ASP A 44 20.62 -16.01 -2.01
N ALA A 45 21.53 -16.73 -1.37
CA ALA A 45 22.88 -16.28 -1.08
C ALA A 45 23.74 -16.30 -2.36
N THR A 46 23.27 -15.64 -3.43
CA THR A 46 24.16 -15.38 -4.56
C THR A 46 25.23 -14.39 -4.10
N SER A 47 26.48 -14.74 -4.35
CA SER A 47 27.64 -13.87 -4.08
C SER A 47 27.69 -12.64 -4.99
N ARG A 48 26.67 -12.44 -5.82
CA ARG A 48 26.55 -11.38 -6.82
C ARG A 48 25.31 -10.53 -6.57
N ALA A 49 25.40 -9.27 -6.94
CA ALA A 49 24.23 -8.41 -7.00
C ALA A 49 23.18 -9.00 -7.96
N PRO A 50 21.88 -8.82 -7.68
CA PRO A 50 20.84 -9.24 -8.63
C PRO A 50 20.99 -8.50 -9.96
N GLY A 51 20.53 -9.10 -11.06
CA GLY A 51 20.73 -8.57 -12.41
C GLY A 51 20.11 -7.19 -12.66
N TRP A 52 19.15 -6.79 -11.84
CA TRP A 52 18.51 -5.48 -11.91
C TRP A 52 19.32 -4.36 -11.19
N LEU A 53 20.29 -4.72 -10.34
CA LEU A 53 21.12 -3.78 -9.57
C LEU A 53 22.51 -3.65 -10.22
N PRO A 54 22.74 -2.71 -11.13
CA PRO A 54 24.04 -2.49 -11.72
C PRO A 54 25.01 -1.88 -10.71
N LEU A 55 26.31 -2.17 -10.89
CA LEU A 55 27.35 -1.49 -10.12
C LEU A 55 27.33 0.00 -10.49
N PRO A 56 27.17 0.93 -9.51
CA PRO A 56 27.13 2.35 -9.79
C PRO A 56 28.52 2.91 -10.14
N ASP A 57 28.56 3.86 -11.07
CA ASP A 57 29.78 4.62 -11.39
C ASP A 57 30.14 5.58 -10.22
N ASP A 58 29.16 6.19 -9.58
CA ASP A 58 29.28 6.99 -8.36
C ASP A 58 28.27 6.53 -7.32
N VAL A 59 28.75 5.93 -6.25
CA VAL A 59 27.94 5.41 -5.14
C VAL A 59 27.24 6.54 -4.34
N ASN A 60 27.66 7.79 -4.51
CA ASN A 60 27.03 8.95 -3.88
C ASN A 60 25.88 9.53 -4.72
N ALA A 61 25.76 9.17 -5.99
CA ALA A 61 24.76 9.72 -6.89
C ALA A 61 23.35 9.28 -6.49
N LEU A 62 22.40 10.21 -6.58
CA LEU A 62 20.97 9.89 -6.44
C LEU A 62 20.40 9.53 -7.81
N LEU A 63 19.50 8.55 -7.83
CA LEU A 63 18.70 8.24 -9.00
C LEU A 63 17.39 9.08 -8.92
N PRO A 64 17.23 10.17 -9.71
CA PRO A 64 16.19 11.18 -9.46
C PRO A 64 14.76 10.63 -9.39
N ARG A 65 14.45 9.57 -10.17
CA ARG A 65 13.10 8.96 -10.19
C ARG A 65 12.69 8.27 -8.89
N LEU A 66 13.63 8.00 -7.98
CA LEU A 66 13.35 7.38 -6.68
C LEU A 66 13.03 8.40 -5.59
N TRP A 67 13.39 9.67 -5.79
CA TRP A 67 13.32 10.72 -4.78
C TRP A 67 12.25 11.75 -5.10
N SER A 68 11.79 12.46 -4.08
CA SER A 68 10.97 13.65 -4.29
C SER A 68 11.78 14.78 -4.96
N GLN A 69 11.08 15.70 -5.59
CA GLN A 69 11.72 16.79 -6.37
C GLN A 69 12.55 17.74 -5.50
N GLY A 70 12.17 17.88 -4.22
CA GLY A 70 12.90 18.73 -3.26
C GLY A 70 14.15 18.08 -2.67
N VAL A 71 14.45 16.81 -3.02
CA VAL A 71 15.60 16.08 -2.49
C VAL A 71 16.83 16.25 -3.39
N SER A 72 17.95 16.59 -2.79
CA SER A 72 19.26 16.67 -3.44
C SER A 72 20.39 16.32 -2.46
N LYS A 73 21.62 16.21 -2.95
CA LYS A 73 22.82 16.17 -2.10
C LYS A 73 23.63 17.45 -2.32
N ASP A 74 24.15 18.00 -1.24
CA ASP A 74 25.07 19.15 -1.30
C ASP A 74 26.49 18.72 -1.72
N ALA A 75 27.44 19.67 -1.70
CA ALA A 75 28.82 19.43 -2.11
C ALA A 75 29.56 18.43 -1.19
N ASP A 76 29.17 18.33 0.07
CA ASP A 76 29.71 17.43 1.07
C ASP A 76 29.00 16.06 1.05
N GLY A 77 28.01 15.88 0.16
CA GLY A 77 27.23 14.65 -0.03
C GLY A 77 26.12 14.48 1.00
N VAL A 78 25.80 15.52 1.77
CA VAL A 78 24.70 15.50 2.72
C VAL A 78 23.38 15.61 1.98
N LEU A 79 22.46 14.69 2.23
CA LEU A 79 21.12 14.72 1.66
C LEU A 79 20.34 15.90 2.27
N THR A 80 19.66 16.64 1.40
CA THR A 80 18.78 17.74 1.79
C THR A 80 17.39 17.52 1.20
N VAL A 81 16.37 18.05 1.85
CA VAL A 81 14.99 18.07 1.35
C VAL A 81 14.40 19.45 1.60
N ALA A 82 13.90 20.09 0.55
CA ALA A 82 13.33 21.44 0.61
C ALA A 82 14.18 22.43 1.44
N GLY A 83 15.52 22.33 1.32
CA GLY A 83 16.49 23.22 1.98
C GLY A 83 16.92 22.80 3.39
N VAL A 84 16.37 21.73 3.96
CA VAL A 84 16.77 21.20 5.29
C VAL A 84 17.64 19.97 5.12
N SER A 85 18.78 19.91 5.84
CA SER A 85 19.67 18.76 5.81
C SER A 85 19.12 17.59 6.64
N VAL A 86 19.44 16.35 6.23
CA VAL A 86 19.04 15.17 7.02
C VAL A 86 19.77 15.08 8.36
N THR A 87 20.92 15.73 8.51
CA THR A 87 21.63 15.81 9.80
C THR A 87 20.85 16.68 10.78
N GLU A 88 20.32 17.84 10.35
CA GLU A 88 19.43 18.67 11.17
C GLU A 88 18.13 17.93 11.51
N LEU A 89 17.53 17.23 10.53
CA LEU A 89 16.34 16.41 10.78
C LEU A 89 16.57 15.31 11.82
N ALA A 90 17.74 14.63 11.72
CA ALA A 90 18.10 13.59 12.68
C ALA A 90 18.37 14.14 14.09
N GLU A 91 18.89 15.38 14.21
CA GLU A 91 19.09 16.06 15.48
C GLU A 91 17.77 16.54 16.12
N GLN A 92 16.90 17.14 15.32
CA GLN A 92 15.63 17.71 15.79
C GLN A 92 14.58 16.64 16.11
N CYS A 93 14.44 15.63 15.23
CA CYS A 93 13.35 14.66 15.27
C CYS A 93 13.79 13.28 15.79
N GLY A 94 15.11 13.03 15.86
CA GLY A 94 15.67 11.70 16.07
C GLY A 94 15.43 10.76 14.90
N THR A 95 16.06 9.59 14.93
CA THR A 95 15.86 8.49 13.98
C THR A 95 15.24 7.28 14.69
N PRO A 96 14.55 6.35 13.99
CA PRO A 96 14.08 6.49 12.61
C PRO A 96 13.01 7.56 12.49
N VAL A 97 12.88 8.16 11.29
CA VAL A 97 11.85 9.18 11.00
C VAL A 97 11.39 9.07 9.55
N TYR A 98 10.10 9.26 9.29
CA TYR A 98 9.59 9.45 7.93
C TYR A 98 9.58 10.95 7.60
N VAL A 99 10.18 11.30 6.49
CA VAL A 99 10.31 12.67 6.03
C VAL A 99 9.50 12.85 4.75
N VAL A 100 8.51 13.70 4.78
CA VAL A 100 7.63 14.03 3.66
C VAL A 100 8.04 15.37 3.07
N ASP A 101 8.28 15.39 1.78
CA ASP A 101 8.36 16.62 0.98
C ASP A 101 6.92 17.06 0.66
N GLU A 102 6.43 18.11 1.35
CA GLU A 102 5.05 18.57 1.19
C GLU A 102 4.78 19.07 -0.22
N ASP A 103 5.70 19.81 -0.80
CA ASP A 103 5.51 20.39 -2.14
C ASP A 103 5.46 19.29 -3.22
N ASP A 104 6.28 18.25 -3.11
CA ASP A 104 6.24 17.11 -4.02
C ASP A 104 4.94 16.31 -3.88
N LEU A 105 4.47 16.09 -2.64
CA LEU A 105 3.18 15.40 -2.41
C LEU A 105 2.02 16.17 -3.06
N ARG A 106 1.96 17.48 -2.84
CA ARG A 106 0.97 18.37 -3.44
C ARG A 106 1.09 18.41 -4.97
N ALA A 107 2.31 18.52 -5.49
CA ALA A 107 2.57 18.53 -6.93
C ALA A 107 2.09 17.24 -7.60
N ARG A 108 2.33 16.07 -6.98
CA ARG A 108 1.83 14.78 -7.48
C ARG A 108 0.30 14.69 -7.45
N ALA A 109 -0.33 15.15 -6.37
CA ALA A 109 -1.80 15.22 -6.29
C ALA A 109 -2.37 16.09 -7.43
N ARG A 110 -1.81 17.28 -7.63
CA ARG A 110 -2.18 18.20 -8.71
C ARG A 110 -1.95 17.58 -10.10
N THR A 111 -0.82 16.91 -10.30
CA THR A 111 -0.51 16.21 -11.56
C THR A 111 -1.59 15.18 -11.92
N PHE A 112 -2.08 14.40 -10.95
CA PHE A 112 -3.19 13.48 -11.19
C PHE A 112 -4.50 14.21 -11.50
N ALA A 113 -4.83 15.29 -10.77
CA ALA A 113 -6.01 16.10 -11.07
C ALA A 113 -5.98 16.70 -12.49
N GLU A 114 -4.81 17.20 -12.91
CA GLU A 114 -4.61 17.77 -14.25
C GLU A 114 -4.63 16.71 -15.36
N ALA A 115 -3.92 15.59 -15.17
CA ALA A 115 -3.84 14.52 -16.16
C ALA A 115 -5.22 13.90 -16.43
N PHE A 116 -6.02 13.76 -15.38
CA PHE A 116 -7.37 13.20 -15.43
C PHE A 116 -8.45 14.29 -15.39
N ALA A 117 -8.17 15.48 -15.94
CA ALA A 117 -9.13 16.56 -15.99
C ALA A 117 -10.49 16.10 -16.61
N GLY A 118 -11.60 16.42 -15.93
CA GLY A 118 -12.94 15.95 -16.28
C GLY A 118 -13.34 14.60 -15.68
N TRP A 119 -12.41 13.94 -14.97
CA TRP A 119 -12.68 12.77 -14.12
C TRP A 119 -12.63 13.18 -12.65
N GLU A 120 -13.22 12.37 -11.76
CA GLU A 120 -12.97 12.49 -10.33
C GLU A 120 -11.71 11.72 -9.96
N VAL A 121 -10.84 12.35 -9.18
CA VAL A 121 -9.65 11.71 -8.63
C VAL A 121 -9.79 11.62 -7.12
N TYR A 122 -9.74 10.41 -6.59
CA TYR A 122 -9.79 10.14 -5.16
C TYR A 122 -8.41 9.70 -4.67
N TYR A 123 -7.91 10.33 -3.62
CA TYR A 123 -6.69 9.87 -2.97
C TYR A 123 -7.00 8.64 -2.09
N ALA A 124 -6.38 7.51 -2.38
CA ALA A 124 -6.55 6.29 -1.59
C ALA A 124 -5.82 6.40 -0.24
N ALA A 125 -6.57 6.74 0.81
CA ALA A 125 -6.08 7.05 2.16
C ALA A 125 -5.25 5.93 2.80
N LYS A 126 -5.56 4.67 2.49
CA LYS A 126 -4.80 3.48 2.95
C LYS A 126 -3.30 3.56 2.69
N SER A 127 -2.86 4.32 1.69
CA SER A 127 -1.44 4.48 1.38
C SER A 127 -0.69 5.23 2.47
N PHE A 128 -1.21 6.38 2.88
CA PHE A 128 -0.82 7.15 4.06
C PHE A 128 -1.85 8.23 4.36
N LEU A 129 -2.33 8.30 5.59
CA LEU A 129 -3.31 9.28 6.00
C LEU A 129 -2.96 9.92 7.35
N CYS A 130 -3.02 11.24 7.39
CA CYS A 130 -3.14 12.07 8.58
C CYS A 130 -3.95 13.31 8.23
N THR A 131 -4.32 14.12 9.23
CA THR A 131 -5.18 15.31 9.00
C THR A 131 -4.55 16.32 8.04
N ALA A 132 -3.22 16.46 8.04
CA ALA A 132 -2.52 17.35 7.12
C ALA A 132 -2.62 16.84 5.67
N VAL A 133 -2.28 15.56 5.44
CA VAL A 133 -2.35 14.96 4.09
C VAL A 133 -3.77 14.99 3.55
N ALA A 134 -4.79 14.70 4.39
CA ALA A 134 -6.19 14.80 3.97
C ALA A 134 -6.55 16.21 3.47
N ARG A 135 -6.09 17.27 4.19
CA ARG A 135 -6.28 18.67 3.75
C ARG A 135 -5.52 18.95 2.45
N TRP A 136 -4.25 18.59 2.37
CA TRP A 136 -3.42 18.87 1.21
C TRP A 136 -3.99 18.31 -0.08
N VAL A 137 -4.39 17.03 -0.08
CA VAL A 137 -4.95 16.43 -1.28
C VAL A 137 -6.31 17.01 -1.63
N ALA A 138 -7.13 17.41 -0.64
CA ALA A 138 -8.40 18.08 -0.88
C ALA A 138 -8.21 19.51 -1.44
N GLU A 139 -7.21 20.25 -0.96
CA GLU A 139 -6.82 21.57 -1.48
C GLU A 139 -6.34 21.49 -2.94
N GLU A 140 -5.70 20.38 -3.32
CA GLU A 140 -5.30 20.12 -4.72
C GLU A 140 -6.44 19.55 -5.57
N GLY A 141 -7.67 19.53 -5.05
CA GLY A 141 -8.88 19.17 -5.79
C GLY A 141 -9.24 17.70 -5.79
N LEU A 142 -8.59 16.84 -5.00
CA LEU A 142 -8.91 15.42 -4.92
C LEU A 142 -10.03 15.13 -3.90
N GLY A 143 -10.79 14.05 -4.14
CA GLY A 143 -11.58 13.38 -3.11
C GLY A 143 -10.72 12.45 -2.26
N LEU A 144 -11.33 11.73 -1.32
CA LEU A 144 -10.68 10.75 -0.47
C LEU A 144 -11.40 9.41 -0.54
N ASP A 145 -10.65 8.31 -0.65
CA ASP A 145 -11.13 6.97 -0.38
C ASP A 145 -10.70 6.53 0.99
N VAL A 146 -11.66 6.17 1.83
CA VAL A 146 -11.43 5.64 3.17
C VAL A 146 -11.99 4.22 3.29
N CYS A 147 -11.35 3.37 4.08
CA CYS A 147 -11.71 1.95 4.20
C CYS A 147 -12.25 1.59 5.59
N THR A 148 -12.16 2.49 6.55
CA THR A 148 -12.56 2.24 7.95
C THR A 148 -13.15 3.50 8.60
N GLY A 149 -13.89 3.29 9.70
CA GLY A 149 -14.37 4.40 10.53
C GLY A 149 -13.24 5.27 11.09
N GLY A 150 -12.05 4.68 11.34
CA GLY A 150 -10.87 5.43 11.77
C GLY A 150 -10.35 6.38 10.70
N GLU A 151 -10.24 5.94 9.46
CA GLU A 151 -9.85 6.82 8.34
C GLU A 151 -10.92 7.89 8.08
N LEU A 152 -12.21 7.54 8.16
CA LEU A 152 -13.30 8.50 8.06
C LEU A 152 -13.23 9.57 9.17
N ALA A 153 -12.90 9.17 10.40
CA ALA A 153 -12.71 10.13 11.50
C ALA A 153 -11.53 11.08 11.26
N VAL A 154 -10.45 10.62 10.60
CA VAL A 154 -9.36 11.52 10.19
C VAL A 154 -9.84 12.51 9.13
N ALA A 155 -10.62 12.07 8.13
CA ALA A 155 -11.20 12.95 7.12
C ALA A 155 -12.12 14.01 7.74
N GLN A 156 -12.99 13.61 8.67
CA GLN A 156 -13.85 14.52 9.44
C GLN A 156 -13.04 15.55 10.24
N ARG A 157 -12.01 15.09 10.95
CA ARG A 157 -11.12 15.98 11.75
C ARG A 157 -10.32 16.93 10.87
N ALA A 158 -9.97 16.52 9.68
CA ALA A 158 -9.29 17.38 8.70
C ALA A 158 -10.20 18.47 8.14
N GLY A 159 -11.51 18.34 8.26
CA GLY A 159 -12.50 19.29 7.75
C GLY A 159 -12.69 19.24 6.24
N VAL A 160 -12.38 18.09 5.61
CA VAL A 160 -12.59 17.90 4.18
C VAL A 160 -14.07 17.76 3.85
N ASN A 161 -14.45 18.11 2.62
CA ASN A 161 -15.82 17.94 2.15
C ASN A 161 -16.19 16.45 2.06
N LEU A 162 -17.01 15.95 2.99
CA LEU A 162 -17.36 14.54 3.09
C LEU A 162 -18.22 14.05 1.92
N SER A 163 -18.90 14.93 1.18
CA SER A 163 -19.57 14.55 -0.07
C SER A 163 -18.60 14.14 -1.19
N ARG A 164 -17.30 14.36 -0.99
CA ARG A 164 -16.21 13.90 -1.86
C ARG A 164 -15.37 12.79 -1.20
N VAL A 165 -15.98 12.03 -0.30
CA VAL A 165 -15.37 10.86 0.34
C VAL A 165 -16.09 9.60 -0.11
N GLY A 166 -15.34 8.59 -0.56
CA GLY A 166 -15.80 7.24 -0.83
C GLY A 166 -15.51 6.34 0.38
N LEU A 167 -16.52 5.57 0.83
CA LEU A 167 -16.35 4.58 1.90
C LEU A 167 -16.25 3.16 1.31
N HIS A 168 -15.06 2.59 1.34
CA HIS A 168 -14.70 1.26 0.86
C HIS A 168 -14.66 0.22 1.98
N GLY A 169 -14.36 -1.02 1.62
CA GLY A 169 -14.13 -2.12 2.55
C GLY A 169 -15.07 -3.29 2.30
N ASN A 170 -14.55 -4.51 2.47
CA ASN A 170 -15.29 -5.76 2.26
C ASN A 170 -16.06 -6.25 3.50
N ASN A 171 -15.91 -5.58 4.63
CA ASN A 171 -16.59 -5.93 5.88
C ASN A 171 -16.80 -4.70 6.74
N LYS A 172 -17.59 -3.74 6.23
CA LYS A 172 -17.96 -2.55 7.00
C LYS A 172 -18.94 -2.95 8.13
N SER A 173 -18.65 -2.52 9.35
CA SER A 173 -19.56 -2.71 10.48
C SER A 173 -20.80 -1.81 10.35
N LEU A 174 -21.86 -2.13 11.10
CA LEU A 174 -23.04 -1.26 11.18
C LEU A 174 -22.69 0.14 11.68
N ASP A 175 -21.73 0.26 12.62
CA ASP A 175 -21.28 1.54 13.15
C ASP A 175 -20.55 2.35 12.08
N GLU A 176 -19.70 1.74 11.28
CA GLU A 176 -19.01 2.41 10.15
C GLU A 176 -19.98 2.84 9.06
N LEU A 177 -20.96 1.99 8.71
CA LEU A 177 -22.04 2.36 7.77
C LEU A 177 -22.87 3.52 8.31
N ARG A 178 -23.26 3.47 9.59
CA ARG A 178 -23.99 4.56 10.28
C ARG A 178 -23.18 5.85 10.29
N GLN A 179 -21.88 5.76 10.63
CA GLN A 179 -20.97 6.90 10.59
C GLN A 179 -20.91 7.51 9.19
N GLY A 180 -20.75 6.68 8.16
CA GLY A 180 -20.70 7.12 6.75
C GLY A 180 -21.99 7.82 6.31
N LEU A 181 -23.15 7.22 6.57
CA LEU A 181 -24.46 7.80 6.23
C LEU A 181 -24.71 9.12 6.97
N THR A 182 -24.48 9.13 8.28
CA THR A 182 -24.69 10.33 9.13
C THR A 182 -23.73 11.47 8.77
N ALA A 183 -22.49 11.12 8.38
CA ALA A 183 -21.49 12.07 7.92
C ALA A 183 -21.77 12.62 6.51
N GLY A 184 -22.64 11.97 5.75
CA GLY A 184 -22.98 12.35 4.39
C GLY A 184 -21.82 12.08 3.40
N VAL A 185 -21.18 10.90 3.49
CA VAL A 185 -20.16 10.51 2.51
C VAL A 185 -20.74 10.48 1.11
N GLY A 186 -19.94 10.84 0.12
CA GLY A 186 -20.38 10.97 -1.26
C GLY A 186 -20.85 9.68 -1.90
N ARG A 187 -20.25 8.54 -1.52
CA ARG A 187 -20.59 7.21 -2.00
C ARG A 187 -20.13 6.12 -1.06
N ILE A 188 -20.85 4.99 -1.05
CA ILE A 188 -20.45 3.76 -0.35
C ILE A 188 -20.26 2.67 -1.40
N ILE A 189 -19.09 2.06 -1.40
CA ILE A 189 -18.74 0.99 -2.34
C ILE A 189 -19.14 -0.34 -1.69
N VAL A 190 -20.26 -0.93 -2.16
CA VAL A 190 -20.79 -2.18 -1.62
C VAL A 190 -20.04 -3.39 -2.17
N ASP A 191 -19.79 -4.36 -1.32
CA ASP A 191 -18.86 -5.46 -1.56
C ASP A 191 -19.51 -6.86 -1.41
N SER A 192 -20.69 -6.98 -0.79
CA SER A 192 -21.41 -8.23 -0.58
C SER A 192 -22.93 -8.03 -0.52
N PHE A 193 -23.69 -9.12 -0.73
CA PHE A 193 -25.16 -9.10 -0.60
C PHE A 193 -25.58 -8.79 0.85
N ASP A 194 -24.91 -9.37 1.85
CA ASP A 194 -25.16 -9.07 3.26
C ASP A 194 -24.98 -7.58 3.58
N GLU A 195 -24.02 -6.92 2.93
CA GLU A 195 -23.83 -5.48 3.10
C GLU A 195 -24.94 -4.68 2.45
N ILE A 196 -25.38 -5.05 1.25
CA ILE A 196 -26.52 -4.40 0.56
C ILE A 196 -27.76 -4.45 1.45
N GLU A 197 -28.06 -5.59 2.03
CA GLU A 197 -29.23 -5.76 2.94
C GLU A 197 -29.08 -4.88 4.20
N ARG A 198 -27.93 -4.95 4.89
CA ARG A 198 -27.67 -4.17 6.10
C ARG A 198 -27.69 -2.66 5.84
N LEU A 199 -27.07 -2.23 4.74
CA LEU A 199 -27.03 -0.82 4.35
C LEU A 199 -28.42 -0.30 3.99
N SER A 200 -29.21 -1.07 3.24
CA SER A 200 -30.58 -0.71 2.88
C SER A 200 -31.47 -0.55 4.14
N ALA A 201 -31.40 -1.50 5.08
CA ALA A 201 -32.14 -1.43 6.33
C ALA A 201 -31.73 -0.21 7.18
N LEU A 202 -30.42 0.04 7.29
CA LEU A 202 -29.87 1.18 8.03
C LEU A 202 -30.24 2.53 7.39
N ALA A 203 -30.17 2.60 6.05
CA ALA A 203 -30.55 3.80 5.30
C ALA A 203 -32.04 4.13 5.49
N ALA A 204 -32.90 3.10 5.52
CA ALA A 204 -34.32 3.23 5.84
C ALA A 204 -34.54 3.72 7.29
N GLU A 205 -33.82 3.15 8.27
CA GLU A 205 -33.88 3.57 9.68
C GLU A 205 -33.52 5.05 9.86
N LEU A 206 -32.49 5.51 9.12
CA LEU A 206 -32.00 6.88 9.18
C LEU A 206 -32.76 7.86 8.26
N GLU A 207 -33.69 7.37 7.44
CA GLU A 207 -34.38 8.14 6.39
C GLU A 207 -33.41 8.85 5.44
N VAL A 208 -32.26 8.21 5.13
CA VAL A 208 -31.22 8.73 4.24
C VAL A 208 -31.06 7.83 3.04
N ARG A 209 -31.19 8.36 1.83
CA ARG A 209 -30.93 7.59 0.61
C ARG A 209 -29.43 7.47 0.38
N ALA A 210 -28.87 6.24 0.49
CA ALA A 210 -27.45 5.96 0.38
C ALA A 210 -27.02 5.90 -1.10
N ARG A 211 -26.05 6.73 -1.51
CA ARG A 211 -25.41 6.62 -2.81
C ARG A 211 -24.44 5.44 -2.80
N VAL A 212 -24.64 4.50 -3.71
CA VAL A 212 -23.85 3.25 -3.74
C VAL A 212 -23.23 2.99 -5.10
N MET A 213 -22.02 2.41 -5.09
CA MET A 213 -21.41 1.77 -6.25
C MET A 213 -21.16 0.31 -5.95
N VAL A 214 -21.34 -0.56 -6.94
CA VAL A 214 -21.10 -1.99 -6.77
C VAL A 214 -19.65 -2.31 -7.14
N ARG A 215 -18.88 -2.84 -6.18
CA ARG A 215 -17.53 -3.32 -6.44
C ARG A 215 -17.57 -4.62 -7.20
N VAL A 216 -16.88 -4.70 -8.33
CA VAL A 216 -16.83 -5.91 -9.15
C VAL A 216 -15.41 -6.47 -9.27
N THR A 217 -15.33 -7.79 -9.39
CA THR A 217 -14.10 -8.51 -9.67
C THR A 217 -14.05 -8.81 -11.17
N THR A 218 -13.04 -8.26 -11.83
CA THR A 218 -12.93 -8.32 -13.29
C THR A 218 -12.22 -9.55 -13.81
N GLY A 219 -11.59 -10.38 -12.95
CA GLY A 219 -10.85 -11.57 -13.37
C GLY A 219 -9.57 -11.26 -14.17
N VAL A 220 -8.98 -10.07 -13.99
CA VAL A 220 -7.74 -9.68 -14.67
C VAL A 220 -6.55 -10.14 -13.83
N GLU A 221 -5.64 -10.91 -14.43
CA GLU A 221 -4.31 -11.12 -13.87
C GLU A 221 -3.42 -9.93 -14.24
N ALA A 222 -3.30 -8.95 -13.35
CA ALA A 222 -2.19 -8.03 -13.46
C ALA A 222 -0.91 -8.82 -13.09
N HIS A 223 0.15 -8.74 -13.90
CA HIS A 223 1.45 -9.36 -13.62
C HIS A 223 2.11 -8.67 -12.42
N THR A 224 1.53 -8.87 -11.24
CA THR A 224 1.97 -8.34 -9.98
C THR A 224 2.11 -9.49 -8.98
N HIS A 225 2.86 -9.28 -7.91
CA HIS A 225 2.97 -10.25 -6.82
C HIS A 225 1.59 -10.79 -6.43
N GLU A 226 1.46 -12.11 -6.25
CA GLU A 226 0.20 -12.83 -5.96
C GLU A 226 -0.60 -12.20 -4.81
N TYR A 227 0.08 -11.62 -3.80
CA TYR A 227 -0.54 -10.91 -2.66
C TYR A 227 -1.08 -9.51 -2.98
N ILE A 228 -0.77 -8.95 -4.15
CA ILE A 228 -1.16 -7.58 -4.54
C ILE A 228 -2.17 -7.60 -5.68
N ALA A 229 -2.40 -8.75 -6.31
CA ALA A 229 -3.41 -8.94 -7.34
C ALA A 229 -4.80 -8.99 -6.68
N THR A 230 -5.67 -8.02 -6.99
CA THR A 230 -7.01 -7.89 -6.39
C THR A 230 -8.13 -8.14 -7.39
N ALA A 231 -7.83 -8.77 -8.52
CA ALA A 231 -8.81 -8.95 -9.58
C ALA A 231 -9.03 -10.43 -9.97
N HIS A 232 -8.46 -11.39 -9.23
CA HIS A 232 -8.77 -12.82 -9.35
C HIS A 232 -10.20 -13.11 -8.88
N GLU A 233 -10.82 -14.17 -9.39
CA GLU A 233 -12.17 -14.57 -8.97
C GLU A 233 -12.20 -15.13 -7.54
N ASP A 234 -11.14 -15.81 -7.10
CA ASP A 234 -11.00 -16.32 -5.73
C ASP A 234 -10.33 -15.29 -4.83
N GLN A 235 -11.12 -14.34 -4.35
CA GLN A 235 -10.67 -13.33 -3.40
C GLN A 235 -11.82 -12.75 -2.58
N LYS A 236 -11.44 -12.04 -1.52
CA LYS A 236 -12.39 -11.50 -0.55
C LYS A 236 -13.17 -10.27 -1.01
N PHE A 237 -12.86 -9.68 -2.17
CA PHE A 237 -13.41 -8.40 -2.60
C PHE A 237 -14.36 -8.53 -3.79
N GLY A 238 -15.50 -7.84 -3.70
CA GLY A 238 -16.37 -7.57 -4.82
C GLY A 238 -17.18 -8.76 -5.33
N PHE A 239 -17.99 -8.48 -6.32
CA PHE A 239 -18.84 -9.45 -6.98
C PHE A 239 -18.22 -9.90 -8.31
N SER A 240 -18.13 -11.22 -8.54
CA SER A 240 -17.64 -11.76 -9.81
C SER A 240 -18.52 -11.37 -10.98
N ILE A 241 -17.90 -10.83 -12.05
CA ILE A 241 -18.61 -10.57 -13.32
C ILE A 241 -18.92 -11.91 -14.00
N ALA A 242 -17.93 -12.79 -14.14
CA ALA A 242 -18.07 -14.07 -14.84
C ALA A 242 -19.12 -14.99 -14.17
N GLY A 243 -19.20 -14.97 -12.83
CA GLY A 243 -20.19 -15.73 -12.05
C GLY A 243 -21.60 -15.13 -12.06
N GLY A 244 -21.83 -13.99 -12.74
CA GLY A 244 -23.11 -13.30 -12.78
C GLY A 244 -23.53 -12.65 -11.46
N GLN A 245 -22.67 -12.66 -10.44
CA GLN A 245 -22.95 -12.05 -9.13
C GLN A 245 -23.01 -10.53 -9.24
N ALA A 246 -22.16 -9.92 -10.07
CA ALA A 246 -22.13 -8.48 -10.29
C ALA A 246 -23.48 -7.96 -10.85
N ALA A 247 -24.04 -8.61 -11.86
CA ALA A 247 -25.35 -8.23 -12.42
C ALA A 247 -26.48 -8.34 -11.38
N ARG A 248 -26.46 -9.41 -10.56
CA ARG A 248 -27.45 -9.57 -9.46
C ARG A 248 -27.30 -8.51 -8.38
N ALA A 249 -26.06 -8.10 -8.05
CA ALA A 249 -25.81 -7.05 -7.06
C ALA A 249 -26.29 -5.68 -7.58
N LEU A 250 -26.05 -5.37 -8.85
CA LEU A 250 -26.59 -4.15 -9.48
C LEU A 250 -28.12 -4.14 -9.41
N GLN A 251 -28.79 -5.27 -9.73
CA GLN A 251 -30.25 -5.38 -9.62
C GLN A 251 -30.72 -5.22 -8.18
N ALA A 252 -30.07 -5.87 -7.22
CA ALA A 252 -30.44 -5.77 -5.80
C ALA A 252 -30.32 -4.33 -5.27
N CYS A 253 -29.28 -3.58 -5.68
CA CYS A 253 -29.14 -2.16 -5.35
C CYS A 253 -30.20 -1.29 -6.03
N ALA A 254 -30.55 -1.59 -7.28
CA ALA A 254 -31.57 -0.84 -8.04
C ALA A 254 -32.98 -1.05 -7.47
N ASP A 255 -33.29 -2.26 -6.97
CA ASP A 255 -34.57 -2.61 -6.38
C ASP A 255 -34.75 -2.09 -4.95
N ALA A 256 -33.67 -1.71 -4.27
CA ALA A 256 -33.70 -1.24 -2.89
C ALA A 256 -34.09 0.24 -2.83
N GLU A 257 -35.26 0.54 -2.23
CA GLU A 257 -35.85 1.88 -2.16
C GLU A 257 -34.91 2.95 -1.57
N TRP A 258 -34.12 2.56 -0.58
CA TRP A 258 -33.23 3.47 0.16
C TRP A 258 -31.79 3.50 -0.36
N LEU A 259 -31.52 2.83 -1.49
CA LEU A 259 -30.24 2.92 -2.18
C LEU A 259 -30.37 3.73 -3.47
N ASP A 260 -29.36 4.53 -3.76
CA ASP A 260 -29.19 5.28 -5.01
C ASP A 260 -28.00 4.67 -5.76
N LEU A 261 -28.28 3.70 -6.63
CA LEU A 261 -27.25 3.03 -7.41
C LEU A 261 -26.64 4.00 -8.42
N ARG A 262 -25.36 4.35 -8.17
CA ARG A 262 -24.62 5.32 -8.98
C ARG A 262 -23.78 4.65 -10.07
N GLY A 263 -23.21 3.49 -9.80
CA GLY A 263 -22.26 2.94 -10.75
C GLY A 263 -21.58 1.65 -10.34
N ILE A 264 -20.51 1.37 -11.07
CA ILE A 264 -19.66 0.20 -10.91
C ILE A 264 -18.27 0.68 -10.48
N HIS A 265 -17.68 -0.02 -9.54
CA HIS A 265 -16.30 0.17 -9.11
C HIS A 265 -15.49 -1.09 -9.39
N SER A 266 -14.25 -0.93 -9.83
CA SER A 266 -13.28 -2.02 -9.96
C SER A 266 -11.91 -1.59 -9.44
N HIS A 267 -11.13 -2.56 -8.97
CA HIS A 267 -9.74 -2.34 -8.59
C HIS A 267 -8.93 -3.57 -8.95
N ILE A 268 -7.90 -3.43 -9.77
CA ILE A 268 -7.23 -4.56 -10.45
C ILE A 268 -5.90 -4.97 -9.81
N GLY A 269 -5.41 -4.22 -8.84
CA GLY A 269 -4.13 -4.56 -8.18
C GLY A 269 -3.29 -3.34 -7.82
N SER A 270 -1.98 -3.55 -7.75
CA SER A 270 -1.03 -2.53 -7.29
C SER A 270 0.28 -2.66 -8.08
N GLN A 271 1.06 -1.57 -8.19
CA GLN A 271 2.31 -1.51 -8.97
C GLN A 271 2.11 -1.82 -10.45
N ILE A 272 1.09 -1.21 -11.06
CA ILE A 272 0.79 -1.32 -12.47
C ILE A 272 1.49 -0.18 -13.20
N PHE A 273 2.38 -0.54 -14.13
CA PHE A 273 3.20 0.42 -14.87
C PHE A 273 2.64 0.75 -16.25
N GLU A 274 1.78 -0.12 -16.80
CA GLU A 274 1.28 -0.03 -18.17
C GLU A 274 -0.25 0.00 -18.20
N PRO A 275 -0.87 0.56 -19.27
CA PRO A 275 -2.33 0.69 -19.35
C PRO A 275 -3.08 -0.63 -19.59
N ASP A 276 -2.41 -1.71 -20.00
CA ASP A 276 -3.06 -2.95 -20.46
C ASP A 276 -3.98 -3.60 -19.41
N GLY A 277 -3.56 -3.62 -18.15
CA GLY A 277 -4.38 -4.14 -17.05
C GLY A 277 -5.65 -3.32 -16.85
N PHE A 278 -5.54 -1.99 -16.91
CA PHE A 278 -6.66 -1.09 -16.83
C PHE A 278 -7.59 -1.22 -18.04
N GLU A 279 -7.04 -1.45 -19.25
CA GLU A 279 -7.84 -1.65 -20.48
C GLU A 279 -8.79 -2.84 -20.33
N VAL A 280 -8.28 -4.00 -19.90
CA VAL A 280 -9.11 -5.20 -19.74
C VAL A 280 -10.19 -4.98 -18.69
N ALA A 281 -9.87 -4.33 -17.57
CA ALA A 281 -10.86 -3.99 -16.55
C ALA A 281 -11.92 -3.04 -17.06
N ALA A 282 -11.53 -1.95 -17.72
CA ALA A 282 -12.44 -0.99 -18.31
C ALA A 282 -13.41 -1.65 -19.32
N ARG A 283 -12.89 -2.49 -20.22
CA ARG A 283 -13.72 -3.23 -21.18
C ARG A 283 -14.74 -4.14 -20.49
N ARG A 284 -14.35 -4.87 -19.45
CA ARG A 284 -15.26 -5.79 -18.72
C ARG A 284 -16.32 -5.04 -17.92
N THR A 285 -15.94 -3.97 -17.24
CA THR A 285 -16.88 -3.14 -16.47
C THR A 285 -17.85 -2.38 -17.37
N LEU A 286 -17.41 -1.85 -18.51
CA LEU A 286 -18.27 -1.18 -19.49
C LEU A 286 -19.25 -2.14 -20.17
N ARG A 287 -18.86 -3.40 -20.44
CA ARG A 287 -19.79 -4.42 -20.93
C ARG A 287 -20.88 -4.71 -19.90
N LEU A 288 -20.51 -4.88 -18.63
CA LEU A 288 -21.49 -5.06 -17.56
C LEU A 288 -22.41 -3.85 -17.43
N HIS A 289 -21.88 -2.63 -17.55
CA HIS A 289 -22.66 -1.39 -17.61
C HIS A 289 -23.69 -1.41 -18.75
N ALA A 290 -23.25 -1.75 -19.97
CA ALA A 290 -24.13 -1.83 -21.15
C ALA A 290 -25.17 -2.95 -21.03
N GLU A 291 -24.84 -4.09 -20.44
CA GLU A 291 -25.78 -5.19 -20.15
C GLU A 291 -26.85 -4.73 -19.16
N HIS A 292 -26.46 -4.03 -18.10
CA HIS A 292 -27.40 -3.43 -17.14
C HIS A 292 -28.33 -2.44 -17.83
N ALA A 293 -27.80 -1.52 -18.64
CA ALA A 293 -28.60 -0.54 -19.38
C ALA A 293 -29.61 -1.20 -20.33
N ARG A 294 -29.21 -2.26 -21.03
CA ARG A 294 -30.15 -3.02 -21.91
C ARG A 294 -31.23 -3.74 -21.12
N ALA A 295 -30.91 -4.27 -19.95
CA ALA A 295 -31.86 -5.01 -19.12
C ALA A 295 -32.87 -4.11 -18.40
N THR A 296 -32.44 -2.92 -17.98
CA THR A 296 -33.24 -2.01 -17.13
C THR A 296 -33.76 -0.78 -17.86
N GLY A 297 -33.17 -0.43 -19.00
CA GLY A 297 -33.38 0.85 -19.67
C GLY A 297 -32.70 2.05 -19.01
N VAL A 298 -31.82 1.81 -18.00
CA VAL A 298 -31.15 2.85 -17.23
C VAL A 298 -29.63 2.70 -17.35
N GLU A 299 -28.95 3.72 -17.85
CA GLU A 299 -27.50 3.81 -17.84
C GLU A 299 -27.03 4.29 -16.45
N LEU A 300 -26.00 3.63 -15.89
CA LEU A 300 -25.42 4.04 -14.63
C LEU A 300 -24.56 5.30 -14.83
N PRO A 301 -24.72 6.33 -13.99
CA PRO A 301 -24.05 7.61 -14.22
C PRO A 301 -22.52 7.60 -13.95
N GLU A 302 -22.01 6.64 -13.18
CA GLU A 302 -20.62 6.65 -12.71
C GLU A 302 -19.90 5.32 -12.96
N LEU A 303 -18.58 5.39 -13.24
CA LEU A 303 -17.70 4.24 -13.33
C LEU A 303 -16.36 4.57 -12.67
N ASP A 304 -15.94 3.76 -11.69
CA ASP A 304 -14.66 3.88 -11.04
C ASP A 304 -13.71 2.77 -11.49
N LEU A 305 -12.55 3.16 -12.04
CA LEU A 305 -11.52 2.24 -12.51
C LEU A 305 -10.49 1.90 -11.41
N GLY A 306 -10.66 2.46 -10.22
CA GLY A 306 -9.82 2.20 -9.06
C GLY A 306 -8.42 2.78 -9.15
N GLY A 307 -7.55 2.25 -8.31
CA GLY A 307 -6.15 2.62 -8.26
C GLY A 307 -5.23 1.55 -8.81
N GLY A 308 -3.99 1.55 -8.31
CA GLY A 308 -2.99 0.57 -8.71
C GLY A 308 -1.78 1.19 -9.41
N PHE A 309 -1.75 2.50 -9.62
CA PHE A 309 -0.66 3.24 -10.26
C PHE A 309 0.67 2.99 -9.57
N GLY A 310 1.65 2.46 -10.31
CA GLY A 310 2.96 2.08 -9.82
C GLY A 310 3.91 3.24 -9.64
N ILE A 311 4.97 3.00 -8.86
CA ILE A 311 6.10 3.91 -8.64
C ILE A 311 7.43 3.17 -8.75
N ALA A 312 8.50 3.90 -8.93
CA ALA A 312 9.83 3.32 -8.84
C ALA A 312 10.26 3.16 -7.37
N TYR A 313 10.71 1.95 -7.02
CA TYR A 313 11.38 1.61 -5.76
C TYR A 313 12.85 1.33 -5.97
N THR A 314 13.21 0.90 -7.18
CA THR A 314 14.56 0.50 -7.58
C THR A 314 14.93 1.09 -8.94
N SER A 315 16.17 0.89 -9.34
CA SER A 315 16.67 1.29 -10.66
C SER A 315 15.98 0.55 -11.83
N ALA A 316 15.35 -0.58 -11.57
CA ALA A 316 14.67 -1.37 -12.60
C ALA A 316 13.26 -0.86 -12.93
N ASP A 317 12.66 -0.08 -12.03
CA ASP A 317 11.28 0.35 -12.17
C ASP A 317 11.15 1.56 -13.10
N SER A 318 10.15 1.52 -13.99
CA SER A 318 9.86 2.60 -14.95
C SER A 318 8.35 2.84 -15.02
N PRO A 319 7.75 3.51 -14.02
CA PRO A 319 6.33 3.82 -14.02
C PRO A 319 5.97 4.78 -15.17
N ALA A 320 4.81 4.55 -15.80
CA ALA A 320 4.31 5.43 -16.83
C ALA A 320 3.90 6.81 -16.25
N ASP A 321 4.09 7.83 -17.07
CA ASP A 321 3.64 9.18 -16.76
C ASP A 321 2.10 9.25 -16.64
N PRO A 322 1.54 9.93 -15.61
CA PRO A 322 0.09 10.04 -15.42
C PRO A 322 -0.67 10.58 -16.64
N PHE A 323 -0.10 11.52 -17.41
CA PHE A 323 -0.74 12.05 -18.62
C PHE A 323 -0.77 11.01 -19.75
N VAL A 324 0.24 10.14 -19.83
CA VAL A 324 0.25 9.03 -20.81
C VAL A 324 -0.83 8.03 -20.47
N LEU A 325 -0.94 7.63 -19.20
CA LEU A 325 -1.99 6.73 -18.72
C LEU A 325 -3.39 7.31 -18.93
N ALA A 326 -3.60 8.58 -18.56
CA ALA A 326 -4.89 9.27 -18.72
C ALA A 326 -5.35 9.30 -20.18
N ARG A 327 -4.45 9.63 -21.12
CA ARG A 327 -4.77 9.62 -22.56
C ARG A 327 -5.10 8.23 -23.06
N ALA A 328 -4.37 7.20 -22.60
CA ALA A 328 -4.64 5.82 -22.99
C ALA A 328 -6.02 5.36 -22.48
N LEU A 329 -6.29 5.55 -21.18
CA LEU A 329 -7.56 5.16 -20.57
C LEU A 329 -8.76 5.89 -21.17
N ARG A 330 -8.64 7.19 -21.44
CA ARG A 330 -9.70 7.97 -22.11
C ARG A 330 -10.07 7.37 -23.47
N ARG A 331 -9.07 7.09 -24.31
CA ARG A 331 -9.30 6.47 -25.62
C ARG A 331 -9.94 5.08 -25.53
N ILE A 332 -9.51 4.28 -24.54
CA ILE A 332 -10.06 2.94 -24.32
C ILE A 332 -11.55 3.04 -23.95
N VAL A 333 -11.89 3.89 -22.98
CA VAL A 333 -13.28 4.06 -22.52
C VAL A 333 -14.17 4.61 -23.64
N GLU A 334 -13.74 5.68 -24.32
CA GLU A 334 -14.50 6.29 -25.43
C GLU A 334 -14.76 5.28 -26.56
N ALA A 335 -13.75 4.51 -26.95
CA ALA A 335 -13.88 3.51 -28.01
C ALA A 335 -14.80 2.34 -27.60
N GLU A 336 -14.71 1.87 -26.34
CA GLU A 336 -15.55 0.77 -25.86
C GLU A 336 -17.01 1.23 -25.70
N CYS A 337 -17.26 2.43 -25.15
CA CYS A 337 -18.62 2.99 -25.05
C CYS A 337 -19.27 3.17 -26.42
N ALA A 338 -18.53 3.70 -27.39
CA ALA A 338 -19.02 3.82 -28.78
C ALA A 338 -19.37 2.47 -29.40
N GLY A 339 -18.52 1.43 -29.17
CA GLY A 339 -18.77 0.06 -29.64
C GLY A 339 -19.97 -0.63 -28.97
N LEU A 340 -20.28 -0.24 -27.74
CA LEU A 340 -21.38 -0.79 -26.95
C LEU A 340 -22.68 0.02 -27.08
N GLU A 341 -22.64 1.18 -27.79
CA GLU A 341 -23.76 2.11 -27.98
C GLU A 341 -24.32 2.65 -26.64
N VAL A 342 -23.44 3.00 -25.71
CA VAL A 342 -23.77 3.62 -24.41
C VAL A 342 -23.06 4.97 -24.27
N ALA A 343 -23.59 5.86 -23.43
CA ALA A 343 -22.94 7.11 -23.09
C ALA A 343 -21.67 6.82 -22.25
N VAL A 344 -20.67 7.71 -22.35
CA VAL A 344 -19.51 7.64 -21.47
C VAL A 344 -19.95 8.06 -20.06
N PRO A 345 -19.86 7.18 -19.04
CA PRO A 345 -20.22 7.55 -17.68
C PRO A 345 -19.23 8.56 -17.10
N HIS A 346 -19.58 9.22 -16.00
CA HIS A 346 -18.63 10.01 -15.23
C HIS A 346 -17.57 9.09 -14.62
N LEU A 347 -16.31 9.35 -14.93
CA LEU A 347 -15.21 8.45 -14.59
C LEU A 347 -14.48 8.88 -13.33
N SER A 348 -13.97 7.91 -12.56
CA SER A 348 -13.09 8.15 -11.43
C SER A 348 -11.92 7.18 -11.36
N ILE A 349 -10.86 7.61 -10.65
CA ILE A 349 -9.66 6.83 -10.33
C ILE A 349 -9.21 7.09 -8.90
N GLU A 350 -8.38 6.17 -8.36
CA GLU A 350 -7.99 6.15 -6.94
C GLU A 350 -6.45 6.05 -6.74
N PRO A 351 -5.65 7.04 -7.19
CA PRO A 351 -4.21 7.03 -6.91
C PRO A 351 -3.95 7.22 -5.41
N GLY A 352 -3.14 6.34 -4.83
CA GLY A 352 -2.65 6.49 -3.45
C GLY A 352 -1.12 6.45 -3.44
N ARG A 353 -0.56 5.27 -3.72
CA ARG A 353 0.88 5.03 -3.77
C ARG A 353 1.62 6.03 -4.66
N ALA A 354 1.09 6.34 -5.83
CA ALA A 354 1.74 7.22 -6.79
C ALA A 354 1.84 8.68 -6.32
N ILE A 355 1.03 9.07 -5.34
CA ILE A 355 1.08 10.39 -4.71
C ILE A 355 1.99 10.37 -3.49
N SER A 356 1.69 9.53 -2.48
CA SER A 356 2.40 9.55 -1.21
C SER A 356 3.75 8.82 -1.23
N GLY A 357 3.89 7.76 -2.04
CA GLY A 357 5.08 6.91 -2.03
C GLY A 357 6.38 7.67 -2.30
N PRO A 358 6.53 8.27 -3.50
CA PRO A 358 7.77 8.95 -3.88
C PRO A 358 8.00 10.27 -3.15
N SER A 359 6.96 10.86 -2.57
CA SER A 359 7.06 12.16 -1.87
C SER A 359 7.72 12.06 -0.50
N ALA A 360 8.12 10.86 -0.06
CA ALA A 360 8.75 10.70 1.24
C ALA A 360 9.84 9.63 1.24
N PHE A 361 10.77 9.79 2.16
CA PHE A 361 11.80 8.81 2.48
C PHE A 361 11.80 8.49 3.98
N ALA A 362 12.38 7.33 4.35
CA ALA A 362 12.66 7.00 5.74
C ALA A 362 14.16 7.23 6.02
N LEU A 363 14.48 7.85 7.15
CA LEU A 363 15.82 8.16 7.59
C LEU A 363 16.16 7.33 8.84
N TYR A 364 17.30 6.66 8.79
CA TYR A 364 17.77 5.74 9.82
C TYR A 364 19.21 6.07 10.23
N ARG A 365 19.55 5.74 11.47
CA ARG A 365 20.94 5.79 11.96
C ARG A 365 21.54 4.40 11.99
N VAL A 366 22.74 4.26 11.45
CA VAL A 366 23.52 3.03 11.49
C VAL A 366 23.99 2.75 12.93
N GLY A 367 23.68 1.56 13.42
CA GLY A 367 24.12 1.07 14.73
C GLY A 367 25.31 0.12 14.65
N THR A 368 25.23 -0.86 13.74
CA THR A 368 26.26 -1.90 13.60
C THR A 368 26.49 -2.20 12.13
N VAL A 369 27.75 -2.40 11.76
CA VAL A 369 28.14 -2.87 10.42
C VAL A 369 28.87 -4.20 10.58
N LYS A 370 28.47 -5.21 9.78
CA LYS A 370 29.04 -6.56 9.82
C LYS A 370 29.28 -7.07 8.42
N GLN A 371 30.52 -7.51 8.16
CA GLN A 371 30.82 -8.25 6.93
C GLN A 371 30.56 -9.74 7.13
N VAL A 372 29.90 -10.36 6.18
CA VAL A 372 29.62 -11.80 6.14
C VAL A 372 30.23 -12.36 4.86
N LEU A 373 31.08 -13.37 5.05
CA LEU A 373 31.63 -14.13 3.92
C LEU A 373 30.56 -15.10 3.40
N LEU A 374 30.35 -15.07 2.11
CA LEU A 374 29.42 -15.93 1.40
C LEU A 374 30.17 -17.10 0.75
N ASP A 375 29.44 -18.12 0.34
CA ASP A 375 29.98 -19.21 -0.43
C ASP A 375 30.64 -18.70 -1.71
N GLY A 376 31.85 -19.23 -2.02
CA GLY A 376 32.64 -18.78 -3.17
C GLY A 376 33.55 -17.57 -2.93
N GLY A 377 33.69 -17.12 -1.65
CA GLY A 377 34.66 -16.09 -1.24
C GLY A 377 34.22 -14.64 -1.45
N ALA A 378 32.98 -14.40 -1.87
CA ALA A 378 32.40 -13.06 -1.91
C ALA A 378 31.98 -12.62 -0.49
N SER A 379 31.81 -11.31 -0.31
CA SER A 379 31.33 -10.76 0.98
C SER A 379 30.09 -9.90 0.75
N ARG A 380 29.20 -9.88 1.74
CA ARG A 380 28.08 -8.95 1.85
C ARG A 380 28.21 -8.15 3.14
N THR A 381 27.97 -6.85 3.05
CA THR A 381 27.96 -5.96 4.21
C THR A 381 26.53 -5.85 4.75
N TYR A 382 26.33 -6.23 6.00
CA TYR A 382 25.08 -5.99 6.74
C TYR A 382 25.20 -4.66 7.46
N VAL A 383 24.30 -3.74 7.15
CA VAL A 383 24.20 -2.42 7.77
C VAL A 383 22.94 -2.43 8.64
N ALA A 384 23.12 -2.61 9.95
CA ALA A 384 22.01 -2.61 10.89
C ALA A 384 21.69 -1.18 11.33
N VAL A 385 20.41 -0.83 11.27
CA VAL A 385 19.89 0.49 11.58
C VAL A 385 18.94 0.46 12.79
N ASP A 386 18.62 1.64 13.30
CA ASP A 386 17.77 1.81 14.50
C ASP A 386 16.27 1.62 14.26
N GLY A 387 15.84 1.40 13.00
CA GLY A 387 14.50 0.97 12.62
C GLY A 387 14.41 -0.50 12.25
N GLY A 388 13.44 -0.88 11.43
CA GLY A 388 13.29 -2.24 10.95
C GLY A 388 11.91 -2.55 10.39
N MET A 389 11.55 -3.84 10.37
CA MET A 389 10.26 -4.31 9.82
C MET A 389 9.03 -3.74 10.55
N SER A 390 9.17 -3.19 11.73
CA SER A 390 8.07 -2.51 12.44
C SER A 390 7.69 -1.19 11.80
N ASP A 391 8.57 -0.55 11.05
CA ASP A 391 8.34 0.71 10.33
C ASP A 391 8.32 0.52 8.80
N ASN A 392 8.88 -0.57 8.27
CA ASN A 392 8.68 -0.98 6.88
C ASN A 392 8.57 -2.51 6.77
N ILE A 393 7.36 -3.02 6.89
CA ILE A 393 7.05 -4.46 6.81
C ILE A 393 7.11 -5.01 5.38
N ARG A 394 7.14 -4.16 4.36
CA ARG A 394 6.85 -4.56 2.98
C ARG A 394 7.89 -5.50 2.37
N THR A 395 9.15 -5.38 2.74
CA THR A 395 10.20 -6.33 2.31
C THR A 395 9.91 -7.73 2.85
N ALA A 396 9.51 -7.86 4.11
CA ALA A 396 9.17 -9.14 4.72
C ALA A 396 7.83 -9.71 4.21
N LEU A 397 6.81 -8.84 4.04
CA LEU A 397 5.45 -9.27 3.70
C LEU A 397 5.24 -9.52 2.21
N TYR A 398 5.85 -8.71 1.35
CA TYR A 398 5.60 -8.73 -0.10
C TYR A 398 6.86 -8.99 -0.92
N ALA A 399 7.98 -9.34 -0.29
CA ALA A 399 9.30 -9.39 -0.93
C ALA A 399 9.63 -8.10 -1.73
N ALA A 400 9.12 -6.95 -1.27
CA ALA A 400 9.32 -5.68 -1.94
C ALA A 400 10.80 -5.30 -1.94
N GLU A 401 11.29 -4.82 -3.07
CA GLU A 401 12.63 -4.28 -3.19
C GLU A 401 12.62 -2.77 -2.90
N TYR A 402 13.71 -2.27 -2.35
CA TYR A 402 13.96 -0.86 -2.06
C TYR A 402 15.40 -0.52 -2.39
N SER A 403 15.66 0.77 -2.63
CA SER A 403 16.99 1.35 -2.69
C SER A 403 17.34 2.07 -1.39
N ALA A 404 18.62 2.33 -1.19
CA ALA A 404 19.13 3.13 -0.07
C ALA A 404 20.34 3.96 -0.49
N THR A 405 20.64 5.02 0.27
CA THR A 405 21.86 5.82 0.08
C THR A 405 22.45 6.21 1.43
N LEU A 406 23.77 6.34 1.48
CA LEU A 406 24.47 7.08 2.54
C LEU A 406 24.02 8.54 2.45
N ALA A 407 23.54 9.12 3.56
CA ALA A 407 22.79 10.37 3.50
C ALA A 407 23.47 11.56 4.18
N ASP A 408 24.43 11.35 5.05
CA ASP A 408 25.04 12.40 5.90
C ASP A 408 26.42 12.86 5.47
N ARG A 409 26.98 12.25 4.43
CA ARG A 409 28.31 12.60 3.92
C ARG A 409 28.58 12.04 2.54
N ARG A 410 29.57 12.58 1.85
CA ARG A 410 30.21 11.98 0.68
C ARG A 410 31.21 10.88 1.13
N SER A 411 31.35 9.85 0.32
CA SER A 411 32.39 8.83 0.48
C SER A 411 33.12 8.60 -0.84
N ASP A 412 34.45 8.47 -0.76
CA ASP A 412 35.32 8.08 -1.89
C ASP A 412 35.64 6.56 -1.84
N ALA A 413 35.06 5.83 -0.89
CA ALA A 413 35.21 4.38 -0.80
C ALA A 413 34.49 3.67 -1.95
N PRO A 414 35.02 2.54 -2.43
CA PRO A 414 34.37 1.79 -3.50
C PRO A 414 32.98 1.27 -3.08
N PRO A 415 32.08 1.04 -4.06
CA PRO A 415 30.79 0.43 -3.79
C PRO A 415 30.95 -1.00 -3.22
N ALA A 416 30.22 -1.32 -2.17
CA ALA A 416 30.15 -2.63 -1.54
C ALA A 416 28.70 -3.13 -1.55
N LEU A 417 28.48 -4.39 -1.99
CA LEU A 417 27.15 -5.01 -1.94
C LEU A 417 26.72 -5.13 -0.48
N SER A 418 25.63 -4.43 -0.16
CA SER A 418 25.15 -4.25 1.21
C SER A 418 23.70 -4.68 1.35
N ARG A 419 23.32 -5.00 2.58
CA ARG A 419 21.95 -5.27 3.00
C ARG A 419 21.63 -4.40 4.21
N VAL A 420 20.58 -3.58 4.11
CA VAL A 420 20.12 -2.78 5.23
C VAL A 420 19.12 -3.61 6.04
N VAL A 421 19.42 -3.82 7.31
CA VAL A 421 18.65 -4.66 8.22
C VAL A 421 18.24 -3.88 9.47
N GLY A 422 17.14 -4.30 10.08
CA GLY A 422 16.64 -3.64 11.28
C GLY A 422 17.23 -4.19 12.58
N LYS A 423 16.63 -3.77 13.68
CA LYS A 423 17.04 -4.09 15.07
C LYS A 423 16.22 -5.19 15.71
N HIS A 424 15.21 -5.74 15.02
CA HIS A 424 14.32 -6.75 15.57
C HIS A 424 15.00 -8.13 15.65
N CYS A 425 14.62 -8.91 16.66
CA CYS A 425 15.09 -10.28 16.82
C CYS A 425 14.33 -11.23 15.89
N GLU A 426 14.43 -10.98 14.58
CA GLU A 426 13.71 -11.67 13.51
C GLU A 426 14.59 -11.77 12.26
N GLY A 427 14.77 -12.98 11.69
CA GLY A 427 15.61 -13.19 10.52
C GLY A 427 15.13 -12.45 9.26
N GLY A 428 13.83 -12.20 9.15
CA GLY A 428 13.20 -11.43 8.06
C GLY A 428 13.23 -9.92 8.22
N ASP A 429 13.91 -9.39 9.23
CA ASP A 429 14.01 -7.94 9.50
C ASP A 429 14.98 -7.25 8.54
N ILE A 430 14.58 -7.16 7.28
CA ILE A 430 15.34 -6.58 6.18
C ILE A 430 14.55 -5.40 5.62
N LEU A 431 15.18 -4.23 5.57
CA LEU A 431 14.62 -3.02 4.94
C LEU A 431 14.98 -2.96 3.46
N VAL A 432 16.26 -3.14 3.14
CA VAL A 432 16.76 -3.17 1.76
C VAL A 432 17.60 -4.43 1.58
N ARG A 433 17.18 -5.25 0.64
CA ARG A 433 17.76 -6.59 0.45
C ARG A 433 19.14 -6.54 -0.18
N ASP A 434 19.27 -5.77 -1.23
CA ASP A 434 20.50 -5.61 -1.98
C ASP A 434 20.64 -4.16 -2.46
N GLU A 435 21.75 -3.51 -2.11
CA GLU A 435 22.13 -2.16 -2.55
C GLU A 435 23.66 -2.02 -2.55
N PHE A 436 24.20 -1.18 -3.41
CA PHE A 436 25.59 -0.77 -3.34
C PHE A 436 25.71 0.47 -2.46
N LEU A 437 26.28 0.30 -1.26
CA LEU A 437 26.66 1.39 -0.37
C LEU A 437 28.18 1.55 -0.36
N PRO A 438 28.72 2.72 0.05
CA PRO A 438 30.17 2.87 0.25
C PRO A 438 30.71 1.84 1.22
N ALA A 439 31.89 1.27 0.92
CA ALA A 439 32.50 0.23 1.74
C ALA A 439 32.92 0.71 3.16
N ASP A 440 32.94 2.03 3.38
CA ASP A 440 33.31 2.69 4.64
C ASP A 440 32.11 3.14 5.48
N VAL A 441 30.90 2.67 5.18
CA VAL A 441 29.73 2.89 6.05
C VAL A 441 30.04 2.38 7.46
N ARG A 442 29.70 3.19 8.46
CA ARG A 442 30.08 2.96 9.86
C ARG A 442 28.97 3.34 10.84
N PRO A 443 29.04 2.87 12.10
CA PRO A 443 28.13 3.29 13.15
C PRO A 443 28.08 4.83 13.29
N GLY A 444 26.86 5.36 13.40
CA GLY A 444 26.58 6.79 13.47
C GLY A 444 26.18 7.43 12.13
N ASP A 445 26.60 6.86 11.00
CA ASP A 445 26.18 7.33 9.67
C ASP A 445 24.66 7.27 9.51
N LEU A 446 24.10 8.08 8.60
CA LEU A 446 22.69 8.09 8.26
C LEU A 446 22.44 7.38 6.92
N ILE A 447 21.43 6.52 6.90
CA ILE A 447 20.93 5.85 5.70
C ILE A 447 19.53 6.37 5.40
N ALA A 448 19.29 6.80 4.17
CA ALA A 448 17.97 7.17 3.69
C ALA A 448 17.44 6.13 2.70
N VAL A 449 16.16 5.77 2.86
CA VAL A 449 15.42 4.83 2.00
C VAL A 449 14.30 5.58 1.30
N PRO A 450 14.39 5.82 -0.02
CA PRO A 450 13.40 6.57 -0.79
C PRO A 450 12.08 5.80 -0.92
N ALA A 451 11.06 6.46 -1.48
CA ALA A 451 9.74 5.89 -1.77
C ALA A 451 9.05 5.24 -0.56
N SER A 452 9.35 5.74 0.65
CA SER A 452 8.81 5.21 1.92
C SER A 452 7.51 5.88 2.37
N GLY A 453 6.89 6.74 1.54
CA GLY A 453 5.68 7.46 1.90
C GLY A 453 4.39 6.63 1.87
N ALA A 454 4.38 5.51 1.15
CA ALA A 454 3.19 4.66 1.03
C ALA A 454 3.38 3.30 1.70
N TYR A 455 2.39 2.89 2.50
CA TYR A 455 2.33 1.58 3.16
C TYR A 455 3.50 1.27 4.12
N SER A 456 4.30 2.27 4.51
CA SER A 456 5.29 2.15 5.58
C SER A 456 4.64 2.55 6.91
N ARG A 457 4.42 3.86 7.16
CA ARG A 457 3.80 4.32 8.41
C ARG A 457 2.39 3.76 8.63
N SER A 458 1.58 3.62 7.56
CA SER A 458 0.21 3.09 7.65
C SER A 458 0.15 1.61 8.03
N MET A 459 1.20 0.84 7.76
CA MET A 459 1.33 -0.58 8.14
C MET A 459 2.30 -0.79 9.31
N ALA A 460 2.80 0.28 9.93
CA ALA A 460 3.74 0.17 11.04
C ALA A 460 3.11 -0.52 12.25
N SER A 461 3.94 -1.25 12.98
CA SER A 461 3.56 -2.01 14.17
C SER A 461 4.45 -1.66 15.37
N ASN A 462 4.11 -2.21 16.52
CA ASN A 462 4.93 -2.14 17.72
C ASN A 462 5.64 -3.47 18.01
N TYR A 463 6.08 -4.17 16.95
CA TYR A 463 6.84 -5.41 17.12
C TYR A 463 8.03 -5.22 18.04
N ASN A 464 8.28 -6.17 18.93
CA ASN A 464 9.25 -6.08 20.06
C ASN A 464 9.07 -4.83 20.96
N HIS A 465 7.85 -4.27 21.09
CA HIS A 465 7.55 -3.03 21.81
C HIS A 465 8.38 -1.81 21.35
N VAL A 466 8.75 -1.77 20.08
CA VAL A 466 9.41 -0.60 19.50
C VAL A 466 8.37 0.48 19.21
N PRO A 467 8.53 1.70 19.73
CA PRO A 467 7.66 2.82 19.41
C PRO A 467 7.70 3.17 17.93
N ARG A 468 6.56 3.50 17.34
CA ARG A 468 6.49 3.90 15.92
C ARG A 468 7.20 5.23 15.71
N PRO A 469 7.94 5.38 14.57
CA PRO A 469 8.61 6.62 14.21
C PRO A 469 7.64 7.79 14.03
N PRO A 470 8.10 9.04 14.19
CA PRO A 470 7.34 10.22 13.83
C PRO A 470 7.26 10.36 12.31
N VAL A 471 6.31 11.16 11.86
CA VAL A 471 6.26 11.67 10.49
C VAL A 471 6.40 13.18 10.54
N VAL A 472 7.37 13.69 9.81
CA VAL A 472 7.59 15.13 9.64
C VAL A 472 7.40 15.53 8.19
N ALA A 473 6.93 16.73 7.96
CA ALA A 473 6.92 17.33 6.63
C ALA A 473 7.97 18.45 6.58
N VAL A 474 8.57 18.60 5.41
CA VAL A 474 9.50 19.70 5.14
C VAL A 474 8.96 20.51 3.96
N ARG A 475 8.97 21.83 4.12
CA ARG A 475 8.58 22.80 3.11
C ARG A 475 9.27 24.13 3.37
N ASP A 476 9.80 24.78 2.35
CA ASP A 476 10.39 26.12 2.41
C ASP A 476 11.45 26.27 3.54
N GLY A 477 12.22 25.23 3.84
CA GLY A 477 13.21 25.22 4.90
C GLY A 477 12.63 25.01 6.33
N GLU A 478 11.33 24.80 6.46
CA GLU A 478 10.65 24.58 7.75
C GLU A 478 10.28 23.11 7.93
N VAL A 479 10.34 22.64 9.19
CA VAL A 479 10.00 21.27 9.59
C VAL A 479 8.73 21.28 10.45
N ALA A 480 7.69 20.58 10.00
CA ALA A 480 6.44 20.42 10.73
C ALA A 480 6.23 18.96 11.15
N THR A 481 5.93 18.72 12.42
CA THR A 481 5.55 17.36 12.88
C THR A 481 4.11 17.06 12.52
N LEU A 482 3.91 16.10 11.63
CA LEU A 482 2.57 15.62 11.23
C LEU A 482 2.03 14.58 12.21
N ILE A 483 2.87 13.63 12.60
CA ILE A 483 2.58 12.60 13.59
C ILE A 483 3.78 12.54 14.54
N ARG A 484 3.54 12.72 15.83
CA ARG A 484 4.62 12.63 16.82
C ARG A 484 5.16 11.20 16.94
N ARG A 485 6.38 11.06 17.41
CA ARG A 485 6.96 9.77 17.84
C ARG A 485 6.11 9.18 18.97
N GLU A 486 5.85 7.88 18.91
CA GLU A 486 5.34 7.16 20.08
C GLU A 486 6.44 7.05 21.15
N THR A 487 6.03 7.01 22.40
CA THR A 487 6.91 6.73 23.54
C THR A 487 6.62 5.34 24.09
N VAL A 488 7.52 4.82 24.91
CA VAL A 488 7.29 3.55 25.64
C VAL A 488 6.06 3.69 26.54
N GLU A 489 5.85 4.87 27.14
CA GLU A 489 4.71 5.17 27.99
C GLU A 489 3.37 5.11 27.21
N ASP A 490 3.36 5.52 25.92
CA ASP A 490 2.16 5.34 25.08
C ASP A 490 1.79 3.86 24.93
N LEU A 491 2.80 2.98 24.82
CA LEU A 491 2.58 1.53 24.70
C LEU A 491 2.12 0.94 26.03
N LEU A 492 2.76 1.32 27.13
CA LEU A 492 2.42 0.86 28.47
C LEU A 492 1.05 1.37 28.93
N ALA A 493 0.58 2.50 28.42
CA ALA A 493 -0.75 3.04 28.75
C ALA A 493 -1.90 2.13 28.25
N LEU A 494 -1.64 1.22 27.34
CA LEU A 494 -2.62 0.22 26.85
C LEU A 494 -2.60 -1.06 27.70
N ASP A 495 -1.61 -1.26 28.54
CA ASP A 495 -1.50 -2.43 29.42
C ASP A 495 -2.37 -2.19 30.68
N CYS A 496 -3.24 -3.12 31.00
CA CYS A 496 -4.20 -3.02 32.08
C CYS A 496 -3.83 -3.88 33.30
N GLY A 497 -2.64 -4.55 33.32
CA GLY A 497 -2.40 -5.45 34.43
C GLY A 497 -1.03 -5.90 34.71
#